data_8e5f8843aa2f76502fdc85fc3d296974
#
_entry.id   8e5f8843aa2f76502fdc85fc3d296974
#
_cell.length_a   1.000
_cell.length_b   1.000
_cell.length_c   1.000
_cell.angle_alpha   90.00
_cell.angle_beta   90.00
_cell.angle_gamma   90.00
#
_symmetry.space_group_name_H-M   'P 1'
#
loop_
_entity.id
_entity.type
_entity.pdbx_description
1 polymer ?
#
loop_
_entity_poly.entity_id
_entity_poly.type
_entity_poly.pdbx_seq_one_letter_code
_entity_poly.pdbx_strand_id
1 'polypeptide(L)'
;RAEYSKTSDRSEDFSRDYLDLFPNLNVTYAFDPIKRWMLVGQYARNIERPPFYTLNPNRIQSSDYSYQIGNPYLRPTYINRFSVTLVYNYRYTVTVGGNLHHDLIREFCKQDVANPDVSYITYENHDRENHWFVAVSLPYQPFTWCNLTGNFIGVRQDIRMTELSSFSSHYLGFANAIATFTLPAGFTVEARYSGTSRLYSGNSEVAPRHTVGVMARKKLLNDKLLLTVSVDNIFNQANEYASTLDVYRTSSRYENGLTGRVFKVALTW
;
A
#
# COMPACT_ATOMS: atom_id res chain seq x y z
N ARG A 1 23.22 1.14 15.12
CA ARG A 1 23.94 1.25 13.84
C ARG A 1 24.48 2.64 13.71
N ALA A 2 25.80 2.77 13.45
CA ALA A 2 26.42 4.04 13.13
C ALA A 2 26.57 4.13 11.62
N GLU A 3 26.23 5.25 11.02
CA GLU A 3 26.36 5.47 9.58
C GLU A 3 26.93 6.84 9.31
N TYR A 4 27.84 6.86 8.36
CA TYR A 4 28.37 8.07 7.73
C TYR A 4 27.92 8.08 6.27
N SER A 5 27.30 9.17 5.82
CA SER A 5 27.07 9.39 4.40
C SER A 5 27.62 10.74 3.97
N LYS A 6 28.39 10.73 2.87
CA LYS A 6 28.86 11.94 2.22
C LYS A 6 28.30 11.99 0.81
N THR A 7 27.58 13.06 0.49
CA THR A 7 27.10 13.34 -0.86
C THR A 7 27.75 14.66 -1.29
N SER A 8 28.45 14.67 -2.42
CA SER A 8 29.01 15.89 -2.97
C SER A 8 28.36 16.20 -4.32
N ASP A 9 27.96 17.45 -4.51
CA ASP A 9 27.62 18.01 -5.80
C ASP A 9 28.69 19.06 -6.17
N ARG A 10 28.69 19.52 -7.43
CA ARG A 10 29.70 20.47 -7.97
C ARG A 10 29.82 21.77 -7.18
N SER A 11 28.87 22.10 -6.29
CA SER A 11 28.82 23.33 -5.50
C SER A 11 28.80 23.15 -3.99
N GLU A 12 28.42 22.00 -3.45
CA GLU A 12 28.29 21.79 -2.01
C GLU A 12 28.55 20.33 -1.60
N ASP A 13 29.27 20.15 -0.48
CA ASP A 13 29.51 18.87 0.17
C ASP A 13 28.53 18.70 1.33
N PHE A 14 27.69 17.68 1.26
CA PHE A 14 26.81 17.30 2.36
C PHE A 14 27.36 16.07 3.07
N SER A 15 27.73 16.23 4.35
CA SER A 15 28.07 15.11 5.22
C SER A 15 27.06 14.97 6.33
N ARG A 16 26.65 13.75 6.64
CA ARG A 16 25.70 13.45 7.72
C ARG A 16 26.17 12.25 8.50
N ASP A 17 26.25 12.41 9.83
CA ASP A 17 26.56 11.35 10.78
C ASP A 17 25.31 10.97 11.56
N TYR A 18 25.01 9.69 11.64
CA TYR A 18 23.87 9.18 12.40
C TYR A 18 24.32 8.06 13.33
N LEU A 19 23.91 8.16 14.59
CA LEU A 19 23.97 7.07 15.55
C LEU A 19 22.56 6.75 16.00
N ASP A 20 21.96 5.70 15.44
CA ASP A 20 20.58 5.34 15.69
C ASP A 20 20.44 3.95 16.28
N LEU A 21 19.52 3.81 17.24
CA LEU A 21 19.12 2.52 17.81
C LEU A 21 17.85 2.03 17.11
N PHE A 22 17.87 0.76 16.67
CA PHE A 22 16.76 0.09 16.00
C PHE A 22 16.32 -1.15 16.80
N PRO A 23 15.63 -0.97 17.92
CA PRO A 23 15.13 -2.08 18.72
C PRO A 23 14.05 -2.84 17.95
N ASN A 24 14.03 -4.15 18.15
CA ASN A 24 13.00 -5.06 17.66
C ASN A 24 12.63 -6.00 18.81
N LEU A 25 11.34 -6.08 19.12
CA LEU A 25 10.79 -6.93 20.17
C LEU A 25 9.62 -7.72 19.62
N ASN A 26 9.61 -9.02 19.87
CA ASN A 26 8.49 -9.90 19.56
C ASN A 26 8.21 -10.77 20.77
N VAL A 27 6.98 -10.73 21.28
CA VAL A 27 6.53 -11.51 22.44
C VAL A 27 5.29 -12.28 22.05
N THR A 28 5.30 -13.59 22.27
CA THR A 28 4.14 -14.44 22.04
C THR A 28 3.72 -15.08 23.34
N TYR A 29 2.46 -14.95 23.70
CA TYR A 29 1.84 -15.55 24.85
C TYR A 29 0.72 -16.50 24.42
N ALA A 30 0.77 -17.76 24.86
CA ALA A 30 -0.28 -18.74 24.63
C ALA A 30 -1.14 -18.86 25.91
N PHE A 31 -2.45 -18.71 25.76
CA PHE A 31 -3.40 -18.77 26.89
C PHE A 31 -3.70 -20.22 27.32
N ASP A 32 -3.46 -21.18 26.43
CA ASP A 32 -3.72 -22.60 26.68
C ASP A 32 -2.58 -23.49 26.16
N PRO A 33 -2.39 -24.72 26.71
CA PRO A 33 -1.31 -25.63 26.32
C PRO A 33 -1.36 -26.07 24.87
N ILE A 34 -2.54 -26.10 24.24
CA ILE A 34 -2.71 -26.47 22.82
C ILE A 34 -2.67 -25.25 21.91
N LYS A 35 -2.37 -24.06 22.46
CA LYS A 35 -2.15 -22.81 21.74
C LYS A 35 -3.30 -22.42 20.81
N ARG A 36 -4.55 -22.69 21.22
CA ARG A 36 -5.73 -22.25 20.46
C ARG A 36 -5.85 -20.74 20.47
N TRP A 37 -5.55 -20.12 21.60
CA TRP A 37 -5.55 -18.68 21.77
C TRP A 37 -4.13 -18.20 22.04
N MET A 38 -3.67 -17.27 21.22
CA MET A 38 -2.35 -16.65 21.39
C MET A 38 -2.46 -15.14 21.22
N LEU A 39 -1.66 -14.44 21.98
CA LEU A 39 -1.45 -13.01 21.88
C LEU A 39 -0.02 -12.77 21.41
N VAL A 40 0.14 -12.01 20.33
CA VAL A 40 1.46 -11.66 19.76
C VAL A 40 1.63 -10.15 19.83
N GLY A 41 2.60 -9.71 20.62
CA GLY A 41 3.00 -8.30 20.71
C GLY A 41 4.28 -8.07 19.90
N GLN A 42 4.30 -7.03 19.09
CA GLN A 42 5.45 -6.67 18.26
C GLN A 42 5.76 -5.18 18.38
N TYR A 43 7.04 -4.86 18.41
CA TYR A 43 7.56 -3.51 18.27
C TYR A 43 8.82 -3.52 17.42
N ALA A 44 8.93 -2.59 16.48
CA ALA A 44 10.14 -2.38 15.70
C ALA A 44 10.32 -0.91 15.36
N ARG A 45 11.55 -0.42 15.46
CA ARG A 45 11.95 0.88 14.92
C ARG A 45 12.78 0.68 13.66
N ASN A 46 12.40 1.35 12.58
CA ASN A 46 13.04 1.26 11.27
C ASN A 46 13.40 2.66 10.76
N ILE A 47 14.33 2.70 9.82
CA ILE A 47 14.69 3.89 9.03
C ILE A 47 14.50 3.57 7.55
N GLU A 48 13.88 4.48 6.81
CA GLU A 48 13.78 4.44 5.34
C GLU A 48 14.51 5.66 4.79
N ARG A 49 15.56 5.41 4.00
CA ARG A 49 16.34 6.47 3.36
C ARG A 49 15.68 6.89 2.06
N PRO A 50 15.79 8.20 1.70
CA PRO A 50 15.36 8.65 0.39
C PRO A 50 16.02 7.81 -0.72
N PRO A 51 15.27 7.24 -1.65
CA PRO A 51 15.85 6.64 -2.85
C PRO A 51 16.60 7.69 -3.67
N PHE A 52 17.66 7.28 -4.38
CA PHE A 52 18.51 8.21 -5.12
C PHE A 52 17.73 9.09 -6.13
N TYR A 53 16.74 8.54 -6.80
CA TYR A 53 15.94 9.29 -7.77
C TYR A 53 15.11 10.42 -7.12
N THR A 54 14.73 10.28 -5.86
CA THR A 54 14.00 11.34 -5.13
C THR A 54 14.90 12.49 -4.68
N LEU A 55 16.20 12.27 -4.65
CA LEU A 55 17.21 13.27 -4.30
C LEU A 55 17.78 14.01 -5.52
N ASN A 56 17.56 13.47 -6.73
CA ASN A 56 18.17 14.01 -7.95
C ASN A 56 17.54 15.36 -8.35
N PRO A 57 18.26 16.48 -8.27
CA PRO A 57 17.72 17.79 -8.58
C PRO A 57 17.58 18.07 -10.09
N ASN A 58 17.95 17.12 -10.94
CA ASN A 58 17.81 17.28 -12.38
C ASN A 58 16.35 17.20 -12.79
N ARG A 59 15.91 18.20 -13.56
CA ARG A 59 14.57 18.22 -14.14
C ARG A 59 14.43 17.13 -15.21
N ILE A 60 13.43 16.28 -15.06
CA ILE A 60 13.04 15.25 -16.03
C ILE A 60 11.73 15.69 -16.65
N GLN A 61 11.76 16.08 -17.91
CA GLN A 61 10.56 16.54 -18.63
C GLN A 61 9.67 15.35 -18.96
N SER A 62 8.38 15.43 -18.57
CA SER A 62 7.37 14.42 -18.89
C SER A 62 6.46 14.86 -20.03
N SER A 63 6.19 16.16 -20.17
CA SER A 63 5.47 16.80 -21.27
C SER A 63 5.81 18.28 -21.31
N ASP A 64 5.24 19.04 -22.27
CA ASP A 64 5.44 20.50 -22.36
C ASP A 64 4.92 21.23 -21.12
N TYR A 65 3.95 20.63 -20.40
CA TYR A 65 3.27 21.19 -19.24
C TYR A 65 3.59 20.46 -17.93
N SER A 66 4.51 19.48 -17.95
CA SER A 66 4.84 18.75 -16.73
C SER A 66 6.28 18.24 -16.70
N TYR A 67 6.89 18.26 -15.51
CA TYR A 67 8.20 17.67 -15.24
C TYR A 67 8.25 17.05 -13.83
N GLN A 68 9.28 16.28 -13.60
CA GLN A 68 9.63 15.74 -12.29
C GLN A 68 11.00 16.27 -11.87
N ILE A 69 11.13 16.59 -10.57
CA ILE A 69 12.39 17.02 -9.97
C ILE A 69 12.51 16.44 -8.55
N GLY A 70 13.62 15.85 -8.23
CA GLY A 70 13.89 15.37 -6.86
C GLY A 70 14.26 16.51 -5.92
N ASN A 71 14.29 16.19 -4.62
CA ASN A 71 14.62 17.13 -3.56
C ASN A 71 15.85 16.62 -2.79
N PRO A 72 17.03 17.23 -2.95
CA PRO A 72 18.28 16.80 -2.27
C PRO A 72 18.23 17.02 -0.76
N TYR A 73 17.29 17.81 -0.25
CA TYR A 73 17.16 18.14 1.18
C TYR A 73 16.29 17.16 1.96
N LEU A 74 15.82 16.07 1.34
CA LEU A 74 15.01 15.06 2.01
C LEU A 74 15.75 14.44 3.20
N ARG A 75 15.03 14.33 4.30
CA ARG A 75 15.48 13.63 5.51
C ARG A 75 15.03 12.17 5.47
N PRO A 76 15.77 11.23 6.09
CA PRO A 76 15.34 9.88 6.26
C PRO A 76 14.03 9.80 7.08
N THR A 77 13.15 8.88 6.71
CA THR A 77 11.94 8.58 7.46
C THR A 77 12.25 7.62 8.61
N TYR A 78 11.85 7.96 9.83
CA TYR A 78 11.89 7.06 10.98
C TYR A 78 10.49 6.50 11.25
N ILE A 79 10.41 5.19 11.46
CA ILE A 79 9.13 4.50 11.65
C ILE A 79 9.17 3.69 12.93
N ASN A 80 8.29 3.99 13.88
CA ASN A 80 8.00 3.12 15.00
C ASN A 80 6.75 2.32 14.68
N ARG A 81 6.89 1.00 14.59
CA ARG A 81 5.79 0.06 14.33
C ARG A 81 5.50 -0.74 15.58
N PHE A 82 4.25 -0.81 15.98
CA PHE A 82 3.82 -1.66 17.07
C PHE A 82 2.47 -2.27 16.75
N SER A 83 2.27 -3.49 17.20
CA SER A 83 0.99 -4.19 17.03
C SER A 83 0.78 -5.23 18.11
N VAL A 84 -0.49 -5.50 18.35
CA VAL A 84 -0.96 -6.62 19.16
C VAL A 84 -1.92 -7.43 18.30
N THR A 85 -1.61 -8.72 18.13
CA THR A 85 -2.42 -9.65 17.35
C THR A 85 -2.99 -10.74 18.27
N LEU A 86 -4.30 -10.87 18.27
CA LEU A 86 -5.00 -12.01 18.83
C LEU A 86 -5.17 -13.06 17.74
N VAL A 87 -4.69 -14.27 17.99
CA VAL A 87 -4.77 -15.42 17.08
C VAL A 87 -5.65 -16.50 17.71
N TYR A 88 -6.63 -16.99 16.93
CA TYR A 88 -7.45 -18.12 17.33
C TYR A 88 -7.31 -19.28 16.32
N ASN A 89 -7.02 -20.48 16.85
CA ASN A 89 -6.82 -21.72 16.09
C ASN A 89 -5.84 -21.59 14.92
N TYR A 90 -4.80 -20.74 15.04
CA TYR A 90 -3.84 -20.42 13.97
C TYR A 90 -4.48 -19.95 12.64
N ARG A 91 -5.73 -19.56 12.65
CA ARG A 91 -6.52 -19.21 11.45
C ARG A 91 -7.12 -17.82 11.51
N TYR A 92 -7.77 -17.49 12.60
CA TYR A 92 -8.46 -16.20 12.76
C TYR A 92 -7.53 -15.23 13.44
N THR A 93 -7.38 -14.05 12.89
CA THR A 93 -6.53 -13.03 13.49
C THR A 93 -7.24 -11.69 13.56
N VAL A 94 -7.06 -11.02 14.67
CA VAL A 94 -7.40 -9.60 14.84
C VAL A 94 -6.13 -8.90 15.30
N THR A 95 -5.69 -7.91 14.55
CA THR A 95 -4.51 -7.11 14.85
C THR A 95 -4.91 -5.66 15.05
N VAL A 96 -4.44 -5.07 16.13
CA VAL A 96 -4.53 -3.62 16.37
C VAL A 96 -3.11 -3.09 16.48
N GLY A 97 -2.83 -1.96 15.86
CA GLY A 97 -1.48 -1.42 15.89
C GLY A 97 -1.37 0.00 15.36
N GLY A 98 -0.13 0.46 15.30
CA GLY A 98 0.20 1.76 14.76
C GLY A 98 1.57 1.80 14.11
N ASN A 99 1.67 2.61 13.06
CA ASN A 99 2.92 3.01 12.44
C ASN A 99 3.06 4.53 12.62
N LEU A 100 4.02 4.94 13.44
CA LEU A 100 4.30 6.34 13.70
C LEU A 100 5.51 6.75 12.85
N HIS A 101 5.25 7.58 11.84
CA HIS A 101 6.27 8.07 10.93
C HIS A 101 6.69 9.48 11.34
N HIS A 102 7.99 9.70 11.32
CA HIS A 102 8.63 11.01 11.42
C HIS A 102 9.40 11.26 10.15
N ASP A 103 9.26 12.44 9.58
CA ASP A 103 9.85 12.83 8.30
C ASP A 103 9.46 11.88 7.13
N LEU A 104 8.20 11.44 7.06
CA LEU A 104 7.74 10.55 5.99
C LEU A 104 7.82 11.25 4.63
N ILE A 105 8.55 10.63 3.71
CA ILE A 105 8.71 11.16 2.35
C ILE A 105 7.43 10.92 1.55
N ARG A 106 6.89 11.99 0.96
CA ARG A 106 5.71 11.96 0.11
C ARG A 106 5.94 12.68 -1.20
N GLU A 107 5.24 12.24 -2.22
CA GLU A 107 5.17 12.89 -3.51
C GLU A 107 4.18 14.05 -3.46
N PHE A 108 4.58 15.18 -4.03
CA PHE A 108 3.76 16.38 -4.16
C PHE A 108 3.71 16.84 -5.60
N CYS A 109 2.51 17.15 -6.07
CA CYS A 109 2.32 17.87 -7.31
C CYS A 109 2.28 19.37 -7.01
N LYS A 110 3.17 20.15 -7.60
CA LYS A 110 3.28 21.61 -7.40
C LYS A 110 3.16 22.35 -8.73
N GLN A 111 2.82 23.60 -8.64
CA GLN A 111 2.78 24.53 -9.77
C GLN A 111 4.15 25.19 -9.92
N ASP A 112 4.62 25.35 -11.16
CA ASP A 112 5.87 26.07 -11.43
C ASP A 112 5.65 27.56 -11.20
N VAL A 113 6.52 28.19 -10.40
CA VAL A 113 6.40 29.61 -10.04
C VAL A 113 6.63 30.51 -11.25
N ALA A 114 7.51 30.11 -12.16
CA ALA A 114 7.84 30.91 -13.35
C ALA A 114 6.80 30.75 -14.48
N ASN A 115 6.14 29.58 -14.56
CA ASN A 115 5.10 29.31 -15.55
C ASN A 115 3.91 28.58 -14.90
N PRO A 116 2.85 29.29 -14.52
CA PRO A 116 1.68 28.71 -13.87
C PRO A 116 0.93 27.63 -14.67
N ASP A 117 1.13 27.54 -15.97
CA ASP A 117 0.54 26.50 -16.81
C ASP A 117 1.30 25.15 -16.70
N VAL A 118 2.46 25.17 -16.04
CA VAL A 118 3.30 23.98 -15.84
C VAL A 118 3.19 23.47 -14.41
N SER A 119 2.97 22.19 -14.27
CA SER A 119 3.03 21.50 -12.96
C SER A 119 4.26 20.61 -12.87
N TYR A 120 4.71 20.34 -11.65
CA TYR A 120 5.81 19.40 -11.44
C TYR A 120 5.58 18.49 -10.25
N ILE A 121 6.18 17.31 -10.32
CA ILE A 121 6.20 16.34 -9.25
C ILE A 121 7.51 16.47 -8.50
N THR A 122 7.45 16.57 -7.19
CA THR A 122 8.61 16.60 -6.29
C THR A 122 8.33 15.77 -5.03
N TYR A 123 9.29 15.72 -4.11
CA TYR A 123 9.19 14.95 -2.87
C TYR A 123 9.46 15.85 -1.68
N GLU A 124 8.66 15.69 -0.62
CA GLU A 124 8.81 16.43 0.63
C GLU A 124 8.60 15.51 1.83
N ASN A 125 9.12 15.92 2.98
CA ASN A 125 8.88 15.23 4.22
C ASN A 125 7.61 15.76 4.90
N HIS A 126 6.66 14.87 5.27
CA HIS A 126 5.68 15.16 6.28
C HIS A 126 6.36 15.10 7.66
N ASP A 127 6.19 16.10 8.50
CA ASP A 127 6.80 16.11 9.85
C ASP A 127 6.35 14.91 10.67
N ARG A 128 5.07 14.60 10.61
CA ARG A 128 4.48 13.41 11.22
C ARG A 128 3.34 12.88 10.36
N GLU A 129 3.33 11.57 10.18
CA GLU A 129 2.20 10.86 9.63
C GLU A 129 1.98 9.57 10.43
N ASN A 130 0.87 9.49 11.15
CA ASN A 130 0.56 8.36 12.01
C ASN A 130 -0.55 7.54 11.41
N HIS A 131 -0.35 6.23 11.33
CA HIS A 131 -1.35 5.26 10.89
C HIS A 131 -1.73 4.38 12.07
N TRP A 132 -2.97 4.47 12.52
CA TRP A 132 -3.57 3.56 13.48
C TRP A 132 -4.44 2.57 12.72
N PHE A 133 -4.28 1.29 12.94
CA PHE A 133 -5.00 0.32 12.16
C PHE A 133 -5.60 -0.81 12.98
N VAL A 134 -6.69 -1.35 12.44
CA VAL A 134 -7.27 -2.63 12.83
C VAL A 134 -7.30 -3.51 11.58
N ALA A 135 -6.70 -4.70 11.69
CA ALA A 135 -6.70 -5.69 10.62
C ALA A 135 -7.36 -6.97 11.11
N VAL A 136 -8.21 -7.56 10.26
CA VAL A 136 -8.95 -8.78 10.57
C VAL A 136 -8.78 -9.77 9.42
N SER A 137 -8.40 -11.01 9.75
CA SER A 137 -8.35 -12.11 8.79
C SER A 137 -9.31 -13.22 9.24
N LEU A 138 -10.25 -13.57 8.35
CA LEU A 138 -11.37 -14.46 8.61
C LEU A 138 -11.43 -15.56 7.54
N PRO A 139 -10.63 -16.63 7.64
CA PRO A 139 -10.82 -17.81 6.82
C PRO A 139 -12.02 -18.60 7.38
N TYR A 140 -13.03 -18.85 6.54
CA TYR A 140 -14.26 -19.53 6.93
C TYR A 140 -14.61 -20.61 5.92
N GLN A 141 -14.89 -21.81 6.38
CA GLN A 141 -15.29 -22.95 5.57
C GLN A 141 -16.64 -23.48 6.06
N PRO A 142 -17.76 -22.91 5.55
CA PRO A 142 -19.09 -23.33 5.96
C PRO A 142 -19.42 -24.75 5.50
N PHE A 143 -18.86 -25.17 4.37
CA PHE A 143 -19.08 -26.49 3.77
C PHE A 143 -17.77 -27.03 3.18
N THR A 144 -17.66 -28.33 2.99
CA THR A 144 -16.47 -28.97 2.39
C THR A 144 -16.17 -28.50 0.98
N TRP A 145 -17.19 -28.04 0.25
CA TRP A 145 -17.10 -27.53 -1.11
C TRP A 145 -17.00 -26.00 -1.19
N CYS A 146 -17.09 -25.28 -0.07
CA CYS A 146 -17.05 -23.81 -0.04
C CYS A 146 -15.98 -23.33 0.96
N ASN A 147 -15.01 -22.60 0.48
CA ASN A 147 -13.97 -21.94 1.29
C ASN A 147 -14.02 -20.42 1.05
N LEU A 148 -14.17 -19.66 2.12
CA LEU A 148 -14.21 -18.20 2.12
C LEU A 148 -13.00 -17.68 2.88
N THR A 149 -12.32 -16.67 2.35
CA THR A 149 -11.26 -15.95 3.04
C THR A 149 -11.49 -14.47 2.89
N GLY A 150 -11.57 -13.76 4.01
CA GLY A 150 -11.70 -12.32 4.04
C GLY A 150 -10.57 -11.69 4.85
N ASN A 151 -9.96 -10.63 4.30
CA ASN A 151 -9.00 -9.78 5.00
C ASN A 151 -9.48 -8.34 4.88
N PHE A 152 -9.59 -7.67 6.04
CA PHE A 152 -10.09 -6.31 6.14
C PHE A 152 -9.10 -5.50 6.96
N ILE A 153 -8.77 -4.30 6.51
CA ILE A 153 -7.90 -3.36 7.22
C ILE A 153 -8.58 -2.01 7.21
N GLY A 154 -8.87 -1.48 8.40
CA GLY A 154 -9.27 -0.10 8.61
C GLY A 154 -8.09 0.68 9.17
N VAL A 155 -7.82 1.85 8.61
CA VAL A 155 -6.71 2.72 9.02
C VAL A 155 -7.22 4.12 9.28
N ARG A 156 -6.82 4.71 10.39
CA ARG A 156 -6.87 6.15 10.61
C ARG A 156 -5.50 6.72 10.33
N GLN A 157 -5.42 7.61 9.35
CA GLN A 157 -4.22 8.33 8.94
C GLN A 157 -4.30 9.75 9.47
N ASP A 158 -3.36 10.15 10.31
CA ASP A 158 -3.23 11.50 10.86
C ASP A 158 -1.96 12.14 10.26
N ILE A 159 -2.12 13.19 9.45
CA ILE A 159 -1.04 13.89 8.74
C ILE A 159 -0.84 15.26 9.39
N ARG A 160 0.42 15.62 9.67
CA ARG A 160 0.83 16.93 10.15
C ARG A 160 1.97 17.48 9.31
N MET A 161 1.79 18.68 8.81
CA MET A 161 2.80 19.46 8.09
C MET A 161 2.98 20.79 8.82
N THR A 162 4.14 20.98 9.46
CA THR A 162 4.40 22.16 10.29
C THR A 162 4.58 23.40 9.42
N GLU A 163 5.25 23.29 8.27
CA GLU A 163 5.48 24.43 7.35
C GLU A 163 4.15 25.03 6.84
N LEU A 164 3.15 24.20 6.60
CA LEU A 164 1.83 24.65 6.16
C LEU A 164 0.86 24.87 7.33
N SER A 165 1.29 24.65 8.58
CA SER A 165 0.46 24.67 9.80
C SER A 165 -0.82 23.85 9.63
N SER A 166 -0.75 22.78 8.82
CA SER A 166 -1.89 21.96 8.46
C SER A 166 -1.92 20.66 9.25
N PHE A 167 -3.14 20.26 9.61
CA PHE A 167 -3.42 18.95 10.20
C PHE A 167 -4.64 18.37 9.51
N SER A 168 -4.54 17.11 9.09
CA SER A 168 -5.66 16.39 8.51
C SER A 168 -5.72 14.96 9.02
N SER A 169 -6.95 14.45 9.16
CA SER A 169 -7.20 13.04 9.52
C SER A 169 -8.10 12.40 8.48
N HIS A 170 -7.71 11.22 8.05
CA HIS A 170 -8.44 10.45 7.04
C HIS A 170 -8.69 9.03 7.54
N TYR A 171 -9.81 8.43 7.12
CA TYR A 171 -10.10 7.02 7.34
C TYR A 171 -9.95 6.27 6.02
N LEU A 172 -9.12 5.24 6.03
CA LEU A 172 -8.79 4.41 4.89
C LEU A 172 -9.31 3.00 5.15
N GLY A 173 -9.76 2.32 4.10
CA GLY A 173 -10.23 0.95 4.17
C GLY A 173 -9.64 0.11 3.04
N PHE A 174 -9.24 -1.10 3.38
CA PHE A 174 -8.77 -2.12 2.44
C PHE A 174 -9.51 -3.42 2.71
N ALA A 175 -9.99 -4.05 1.66
CA ALA A 175 -10.68 -5.32 1.76
C ALA A 175 -10.27 -6.26 0.64
N ASN A 176 -9.97 -7.51 0.98
CA ASN A 176 -9.79 -8.59 0.02
C ASN A 176 -10.64 -9.77 0.47
N ALA A 177 -11.43 -10.33 -0.43
CA ALA A 177 -12.20 -11.52 -0.17
C ALA A 177 -12.07 -12.51 -1.33
N ILE A 178 -11.96 -13.77 -0.99
CA ILE A 178 -11.90 -14.88 -1.95
C ILE A 178 -12.94 -15.91 -1.53
N ALA A 179 -13.80 -16.29 -2.47
CA ALA A 179 -14.73 -17.40 -2.33
C ALA A 179 -14.35 -18.49 -3.33
N THR A 180 -14.00 -19.68 -2.84
CA THR A 180 -13.63 -20.83 -3.65
C THR A 180 -14.68 -21.93 -3.48
N PHE A 181 -15.24 -22.37 -4.59
CA PHE A 181 -16.25 -23.44 -4.67
C PHE A 181 -15.66 -24.64 -5.40
N THR A 182 -15.52 -25.76 -4.69
CA THR A 182 -15.10 -27.03 -5.27
C THR A 182 -16.35 -27.81 -5.65
N LEU A 183 -16.60 -27.94 -6.94
CA LEU A 183 -17.82 -28.53 -7.50
C LEU A 183 -17.54 -29.95 -8.01
N PRO A 184 -18.57 -30.79 -8.19
CA PRO A 184 -18.43 -32.11 -8.78
C PRO A 184 -17.73 -32.10 -10.15
N ALA A 185 -17.28 -33.25 -10.58
CA ALA A 185 -16.63 -33.47 -11.87
C ALA A 185 -15.36 -32.64 -12.11
N GLY A 186 -14.60 -32.29 -11.04
CA GLY A 186 -13.32 -31.59 -11.15
C GLY A 186 -13.43 -30.11 -11.54
N PHE A 187 -14.57 -29.46 -11.27
CA PHE A 187 -14.69 -28.01 -11.41
C PHE A 187 -14.31 -27.28 -10.12
N THR A 188 -13.64 -26.18 -10.26
CA THR A 188 -13.43 -25.19 -9.18
C THR A 188 -13.78 -23.82 -9.71
N VAL A 189 -14.61 -23.10 -8.98
CA VAL A 189 -14.95 -21.69 -9.27
C VAL A 189 -14.43 -20.84 -8.14
N GLU A 190 -13.81 -19.72 -8.49
CA GLU A 190 -13.28 -18.77 -7.52
C GLU A 190 -13.76 -17.36 -7.88
N ALA A 191 -14.36 -16.69 -6.91
CA ALA A 191 -14.69 -15.28 -6.99
C ALA A 191 -13.72 -14.50 -6.06
N ARG A 192 -13.18 -13.40 -6.57
CA ARG A 192 -12.25 -12.52 -5.86
C ARG A 192 -12.81 -11.12 -5.81
N TYR A 193 -12.71 -10.51 -4.67
CA TYR A 193 -12.99 -9.10 -4.48
C TYR A 193 -11.75 -8.41 -3.90
N SER A 194 -11.40 -7.25 -4.44
CA SER A 194 -10.41 -6.34 -3.85
C SER A 194 -10.97 -4.93 -3.85
N GLY A 195 -10.95 -4.30 -2.70
CA GLY A 195 -11.46 -2.95 -2.50
C GLY A 195 -10.49 -2.09 -1.71
N THR A 196 -10.35 -0.84 -2.15
CA THR A 196 -9.67 0.23 -1.42
C THR A 196 -10.59 1.43 -1.33
N SER A 197 -10.64 2.08 -0.18
CA SER A 197 -11.27 3.39 -0.05
C SER A 197 -10.42 4.47 -0.73
N ARG A 198 -10.82 5.72 -0.62
CA ARG A 198 -9.98 6.84 -1.04
C ARG A 198 -8.67 6.83 -0.25
N LEU A 199 -7.55 7.03 -0.95
CA LEU A 199 -6.22 7.11 -0.34
C LEU A 199 -5.68 8.54 -0.48
N TYR A 200 -4.86 8.96 0.48
CA TYR A 200 -4.29 10.30 0.54
C TYR A 200 -2.76 10.20 0.67
N SER A 201 -2.05 11.00 -0.12
CA SER A 201 -0.59 11.06 -0.11
C SER A 201 -0.12 12.42 -0.59
N GLY A 202 0.62 13.14 0.25
CA GLY A 202 1.01 14.51 -0.06
C GLY A 202 -0.23 15.39 -0.27
N ASN A 203 -0.30 16.09 -1.40
CA ASN A 203 -1.46 16.84 -1.85
C ASN A 203 -2.32 16.10 -2.90
N SER A 204 -2.13 14.78 -2.98
CA SER A 204 -2.81 13.93 -3.97
C SER A 204 -3.75 12.94 -3.29
N GLU A 205 -4.78 12.56 -4.00
CA GLU A 205 -5.71 11.52 -3.60
C GLU A 205 -5.92 10.50 -4.73
N VAL A 206 -6.13 9.26 -4.34
CA VAL A 206 -6.52 8.17 -5.25
C VAL A 206 -7.98 7.83 -4.97
N ALA A 207 -8.81 7.81 -6.01
CA ALA A 207 -10.21 7.48 -5.87
C ALA A 207 -10.42 6.04 -5.36
N PRO A 208 -11.54 5.77 -4.70
CA PRO A 208 -11.89 4.41 -4.28
C PRO A 208 -11.93 3.46 -5.47
N ARG A 209 -11.42 2.26 -5.27
CA ARG A 209 -11.42 1.24 -6.32
C ARG A 209 -11.93 -0.08 -5.76
N HIS A 210 -12.87 -0.70 -6.49
CA HIS A 210 -13.46 -2.00 -6.14
C HIS A 210 -13.42 -2.91 -7.36
N THR A 211 -12.63 -3.97 -7.29
CA THR A 211 -12.50 -4.92 -8.40
C THR A 211 -13.06 -6.28 -8.01
N VAL A 212 -13.78 -6.88 -8.95
CA VAL A 212 -14.25 -8.24 -8.86
C VAL A 212 -13.65 -9.03 -10.00
N GLY A 213 -13.13 -10.21 -9.69
CA GLY A 213 -12.67 -11.19 -10.67
C GLY A 213 -13.34 -12.54 -10.43
N VAL A 214 -13.50 -13.31 -11.49
CA VAL A 214 -14.01 -14.67 -11.44
C VAL A 214 -13.08 -15.59 -12.23
N MET A 215 -12.81 -16.76 -11.70
CA MET A 215 -12.02 -17.79 -12.33
C MET A 215 -12.72 -19.13 -12.24
N ALA A 216 -12.75 -19.85 -13.34
CA ALA A 216 -13.20 -21.24 -13.40
C ALA A 216 -12.03 -22.14 -13.83
N ARG A 217 -11.85 -23.23 -13.12
CA ARG A 217 -10.89 -24.29 -13.44
C ARG A 217 -11.59 -25.60 -13.68
N LYS A 218 -11.12 -26.35 -14.65
CA LYS A 218 -11.60 -27.70 -14.97
C LYS A 218 -10.42 -28.64 -15.15
N LYS A 219 -10.42 -29.72 -14.38
CA LYS A 219 -9.50 -30.83 -14.58
C LYS A 219 -10.03 -31.75 -15.68
N LEU A 220 -9.17 -32.07 -16.63
CA LEU A 220 -9.46 -32.87 -17.83
C LEU A 220 -8.43 -34.03 -17.93
N LEU A 221 -8.73 -35.01 -18.77
CA LEU A 221 -7.83 -36.13 -19.08
C LEU A 221 -7.31 -36.87 -17.82
N ASN A 222 -8.21 -37.23 -16.91
CA ASN A 222 -7.85 -37.87 -15.62
C ASN A 222 -6.85 -37.04 -14.82
N ASP A 223 -7.14 -35.75 -14.66
CA ASP A 223 -6.34 -34.74 -13.92
C ASP A 223 -5.00 -34.38 -14.55
N LYS A 224 -4.69 -34.85 -15.79
CA LYS A 224 -3.46 -34.52 -16.49
C LYS A 224 -3.45 -33.15 -17.18
N LEU A 225 -4.61 -32.58 -17.40
CA LEU A 225 -4.77 -31.29 -18.06
C LEU A 225 -5.68 -30.38 -17.22
N LEU A 226 -5.22 -29.17 -16.90
CA LEU A 226 -5.99 -28.15 -16.21
C LEU A 226 -6.32 -27.00 -17.15
N LEU A 227 -7.62 -26.83 -17.44
CA LEU A 227 -8.10 -25.65 -18.13
C LEU A 227 -8.48 -24.59 -17.10
N THR A 228 -7.96 -23.38 -17.25
CA THR A 228 -8.31 -22.22 -16.44
C THR A 228 -8.84 -21.11 -17.33
N VAL A 229 -9.99 -20.56 -16.97
CA VAL A 229 -10.58 -19.38 -17.60
C VAL A 229 -10.83 -18.35 -16.53
N SER A 230 -10.40 -17.12 -16.72
CA SER A 230 -10.62 -16.05 -15.74
C SER A 230 -10.94 -14.72 -16.38
N VAL A 231 -11.68 -13.91 -15.64
CA VAL A 231 -11.95 -12.51 -15.91
C VAL A 231 -11.59 -11.72 -14.69
N ASP A 232 -10.63 -10.83 -14.82
CA ASP A 232 -10.23 -9.88 -13.76
C ASP A 232 -10.90 -8.52 -14.05
N ASN A 233 -11.22 -7.77 -12.96
CA ASN A 233 -11.86 -6.45 -13.04
C ASN A 233 -13.09 -6.43 -13.95
N ILE A 234 -14.10 -7.24 -13.64
CA ILE A 234 -15.32 -7.43 -14.44
C ILE A 234 -16.01 -6.10 -14.78
N PHE A 235 -16.00 -5.15 -13.84
CA PHE A 235 -16.64 -3.84 -13.99
C PHE A 235 -15.79 -2.79 -14.71
N ASN A 236 -14.59 -3.18 -15.16
CA ASN A 236 -13.65 -2.31 -15.88
C ASN A 236 -13.33 -0.99 -15.16
N GLN A 237 -13.15 -1.06 -13.83
CA GLN A 237 -12.81 0.13 -13.06
C GLN A 237 -11.40 0.62 -13.39
N ALA A 238 -11.29 1.91 -13.69
CA ALA A 238 -10.03 2.60 -13.91
C ALA A 238 -9.39 3.05 -12.59
N ASN A 239 -8.11 3.43 -12.65
CA ASN A 239 -7.45 4.16 -11.59
C ASN A 239 -7.65 5.66 -11.82
N GLU A 240 -8.13 6.37 -10.81
CA GLU A 240 -8.34 7.81 -10.87
C GLU A 240 -7.51 8.49 -9.77
N TYR A 241 -6.75 9.51 -10.18
CA TYR A 241 -5.89 10.31 -9.32
C TYR A 241 -6.30 11.77 -9.42
N ALA A 242 -6.24 12.47 -8.31
CA ALA A 242 -6.42 13.91 -8.28
C ALA A 242 -5.37 14.54 -7.37
N SER A 243 -4.85 15.69 -7.80
CA SER A 243 -3.91 16.50 -7.00
C SER A 243 -4.47 17.89 -6.82
N THR A 244 -4.38 18.43 -5.62
CA THR A 244 -4.78 19.79 -5.31
C THR A 244 -3.54 20.67 -5.36
N LEU A 245 -3.53 21.61 -6.29
CA LEU A 245 -2.51 22.63 -6.45
C LEU A 245 -2.99 23.94 -5.83
N ASP A 246 -2.08 24.90 -5.66
CA ASP A 246 -2.39 26.17 -4.99
C ASP A 246 -3.55 26.95 -5.68
N VAL A 247 -3.67 26.83 -7.00
CA VAL A 247 -4.64 27.58 -7.81
C VAL A 247 -5.74 26.70 -8.39
N TYR A 248 -5.46 25.44 -8.67
CA TYR A 248 -6.43 24.53 -9.29
C TYR A 248 -6.23 23.07 -8.86
N ARG A 249 -7.24 22.26 -9.13
CA ARG A 249 -7.19 20.81 -8.91
C ARG A 249 -7.03 20.09 -10.24
N THR A 250 -6.02 19.23 -10.35
CA THR A 250 -5.86 18.33 -11.50
C THR A 250 -6.50 16.99 -11.21
N SER A 251 -7.01 16.33 -12.24
CA SER A 251 -7.45 14.94 -12.14
C SER A 251 -6.95 14.16 -13.35
N SER A 252 -6.57 12.92 -13.12
CA SER A 252 -6.10 12.00 -14.15
C SER A 252 -6.78 10.65 -13.99
N ARG A 253 -7.21 10.08 -15.10
CA ARG A 253 -7.78 8.73 -15.16
C ARG A 253 -6.88 7.85 -16.00
N TYR A 254 -6.43 6.76 -15.40
CA TYR A 254 -5.57 5.79 -16.08
C TYR A 254 -6.35 4.52 -16.41
N GLU A 255 -6.51 4.27 -17.70
CA GLU A 255 -7.01 3.01 -18.25
C GLU A 255 -5.89 2.39 -19.09
N ASN A 256 -5.38 1.24 -18.68
CA ASN A 256 -4.42 0.48 -19.47
C ASN A 256 -4.82 -1.00 -19.49
N GLY A 257 -4.27 -1.77 -20.41
CA GLY A 257 -4.58 -3.19 -20.57
C GLY A 257 -4.26 -4.07 -19.36
N LEU A 258 -3.47 -3.58 -18.41
CA LEU A 258 -3.14 -4.28 -17.17
C LEU A 258 -4.10 -3.93 -16.01
N THR A 259 -4.73 -2.76 -16.03
CA THR A 259 -5.64 -2.29 -14.98
C THR A 259 -7.11 -2.37 -15.35
N GLY A 260 -7.42 -2.50 -16.65
CA GLY A 260 -8.76 -2.70 -17.17
C GLY A 260 -9.29 -4.13 -16.98
N ARG A 261 -10.38 -4.46 -17.69
CA ARG A 261 -10.93 -5.84 -17.75
C ARG A 261 -9.97 -6.73 -18.54
N VAL A 262 -9.55 -7.83 -17.93
CA VAL A 262 -8.62 -8.78 -18.56
C VAL A 262 -9.24 -10.17 -18.59
N PHE A 263 -9.32 -10.76 -19.79
CA PHE A 263 -9.70 -12.16 -20.00
C PHE A 263 -8.45 -13.01 -20.17
N LYS A 264 -8.38 -14.13 -19.45
CA LYS A 264 -7.25 -15.07 -19.52
C LYS A 264 -7.77 -16.48 -19.71
N VAL A 265 -7.13 -17.22 -20.61
CA VAL A 265 -7.32 -18.67 -20.79
C VAL A 265 -5.94 -19.31 -20.68
N ALA A 266 -5.83 -20.33 -19.85
CA ALA A 266 -4.59 -21.10 -19.67
C ALA A 266 -4.88 -22.59 -19.70
N LEU A 267 -3.98 -23.34 -20.35
CA LEU A 267 -3.91 -24.80 -20.34
C LEU A 267 -2.60 -25.19 -19.66
N THR A 268 -2.68 -26.02 -18.64
CA THR A 268 -1.51 -26.52 -17.91
C THR A 268 -1.53 -28.03 -17.96
N TRP A 269 -0.45 -28.60 -18.47
CA TRP A 269 -0.25 -30.05 -18.59
C TRP A 269 0.58 -30.57 -17.43
#